data_079cacde4fdf85fbee8d471ecf393c0a
#
_entry.id   079cacde4fdf85fbee8d471ecf393c0a
#
_cell.length_a   1.000
_cell.length_b   1.000
_cell.length_c   1.000
_cell.angle_alpha   90.00
_cell.angle_beta   90.00
_cell.angle_gamma   90.00
#
_symmetry.space_group_name_H-M   'P 1'
#
loop_
_entity.id
_entity.type
_entity.pdbx_description
1 polymer ?
#
loop_
_entity_poly.entity_id
_entity_poly.type
_entity_poly.pdbx_seq_one_letter_code
_entity_poly.pdbx_strand_id
1 'polypeptide(L)'
;MDNNGQLSQDVKVDSKESAFYVDAAKYWEQVPPTVDGMLGGLSSISDIDLKGSQRFLNSLYQLVECPGKERALDGGAGIGRVTQGFLMKNFPVVDLVEQDKQFLDEAEKALEPTNHKGQFFNIGLQKFTPEACVYDIMWVQWVLGHLTDDDLISFFIRCKSGLKPKGLLVLKENLTSSGEVEMDSTDSSVTRPRALIIELIKKAGLRVIKEQKQQRFPHELYEVRMFAIQPV
;
A
#
# COMPACT_ATOMS: atom_id res chain seq x y z
N MET A 1 30.22 -31.23 -33.35
CA MET A 1 29.99 -29.83 -33.78
C MET A 1 28.71 -29.40 -33.11
N ASP A 2 28.86 -28.91 -31.86
CA ASP A 2 27.73 -28.59 -30.98
C ASP A 2 27.66 -27.09 -30.86
N ASN A 3 26.58 -26.51 -31.38
CA ASN A 3 26.27 -25.10 -31.22
C ASN A 3 25.13 -24.96 -30.21
N ASN A 4 25.48 -24.89 -28.94
CA ASN A 4 24.60 -24.42 -27.89
C ASN A 4 24.66 -22.88 -27.86
N GLY A 5 23.77 -22.25 -28.57
CA GLY A 5 23.48 -20.81 -28.46
C GLY A 5 22.52 -20.56 -27.30
N GLN A 6 23.08 -20.30 -26.11
CA GLN A 6 22.34 -19.85 -24.95
C GLN A 6 22.07 -18.36 -25.11
N LEU A 7 20.87 -18.01 -25.54
CA LEU A 7 20.40 -16.62 -25.56
C LEU A 7 20.11 -16.17 -24.10
N SER A 8 21.07 -15.48 -23.52
CA SER A 8 20.83 -14.69 -22.32
C SER A 8 20.00 -13.47 -22.75
N GLN A 9 18.72 -13.47 -22.41
CA GLN A 9 17.91 -12.26 -22.45
C GLN A 9 18.29 -11.42 -21.22
N ASP A 10 19.28 -10.56 -21.38
CA ASP A 10 19.52 -9.45 -20.45
C ASP A 10 18.36 -8.47 -20.60
N VAL A 11 17.40 -8.55 -19.69
CA VAL A 11 16.37 -7.53 -19.51
C VAL A 11 17.11 -6.25 -19.08
N LYS A 12 17.27 -5.31 -20.00
CA LYS A 12 17.75 -3.96 -19.67
C LYS A 12 16.69 -3.31 -18.76
N VAL A 13 16.91 -3.35 -17.47
CA VAL A 13 16.19 -2.48 -16.51
C VAL A 13 16.48 -1.04 -16.94
N ASP A 14 15.45 -0.25 -17.17
CA ASP A 14 15.63 1.16 -17.53
C ASP A 14 16.36 1.86 -16.39
N SER A 15 17.44 2.56 -16.70
CA SER A 15 18.29 3.22 -15.72
C SER A 15 17.55 4.28 -14.90
N LYS A 16 16.47 4.87 -15.45
CA LYS A 16 15.63 5.85 -14.76
C LYS A 16 14.69 5.20 -13.74
N GLU A 17 14.14 4.03 -14.06
CA GLU A 17 13.30 3.26 -13.14
C GLU A 17 14.12 2.78 -11.94
N SER A 18 15.34 2.30 -12.18
CA SER A 18 16.28 1.93 -11.11
C SER A 18 16.60 3.12 -10.20
N ALA A 19 16.80 4.33 -10.74
CA ALA A 19 17.07 5.53 -9.95
C ALA A 19 15.87 5.93 -9.07
N PHE A 20 14.65 5.85 -9.60
CA PHE A 20 13.42 6.14 -8.85
C PHE A 20 13.33 5.35 -7.55
N TYR A 21 13.53 4.04 -7.60
CA TYR A 21 13.49 3.18 -6.42
C TYR A 21 14.67 3.36 -5.47
N VAL A 22 15.87 3.58 -6.03
CA VAL A 22 17.09 3.79 -5.23
C VAL A 22 17.01 5.11 -4.46
N ASP A 23 16.51 6.16 -5.08
CA ASP A 23 16.43 7.48 -4.44
C ASP A 23 15.32 7.52 -3.38
N ALA A 24 14.18 6.86 -3.63
CA ALA A 24 13.15 6.65 -2.61
C ALA A 24 13.69 5.89 -1.40
N ALA A 25 14.42 4.78 -1.61
CA ALA A 25 14.99 4.00 -0.52
C ALA A 25 15.98 4.84 0.32
N LYS A 26 16.87 5.61 -0.32
CA LYS A 26 17.82 6.51 0.37
C LYS A 26 17.13 7.60 1.20
N TYR A 27 16.02 8.13 0.71
CA TYR A 27 15.24 9.11 1.47
C TYR A 27 14.69 8.47 2.74
N TRP A 28 14.00 7.34 2.62
CA TRP A 28 13.35 6.66 3.75
C TRP A 28 14.34 6.13 4.79
N GLU A 29 15.54 5.68 4.39
CA GLU A 29 16.62 5.32 5.32
C GLU A 29 17.02 6.45 6.28
N GLN A 30 16.77 7.71 5.91
CA GLN A 30 17.11 8.88 6.73
C GLN A 30 15.94 9.35 7.60
N VAL A 31 14.75 8.84 7.37
CA VAL A 31 13.54 9.23 8.10
C VAL A 31 13.52 8.51 9.46
N PRO A 32 13.35 9.24 10.58
CA PRO A 32 13.23 8.61 11.88
C PRO A 32 12.05 7.62 11.95
N PRO A 33 12.22 6.43 12.55
CA PRO A 33 11.17 5.41 12.66
C PRO A 33 10.14 5.78 13.73
N THR A 34 9.45 6.89 13.53
CA THR A 34 8.45 7.46 14.44
C THR A 34 7.15 7.76 13.67
N VAL A 35 6.04 7.89 14.39
CA VAL A 35 4.78 8.29 13.77
C VAL A 35 4.92 9.64 13.03
N ASP A 36 5.69 10.54 13.58
CA ASP A 36 5.95 11.84 12.95
C ASP A 36 6.76 11.70 11.65
N GLY A 37 7.79 10.84 11.65
CA GLY A 37 8.54 10.51 10.44
C GLY A 37 7.68 9.87 9.36
N MET A 38 6.84 8.88 9.72
CA MET A 38 5.91 8.23 8.77
C MET A 38 4.87 9.18 8.19
N LEU A 39 4.59 10.29 8.84
CA LEU A 39 3.58 11.27 8.43
C LEU A 39 4.18 12.61 7.97
N GLY A 40 5.49 12.64 7.68
CA GLY A 40 6.17 13.83 7.17
C GLY A 40 6.04 15.06 8.08
N GLY A 41 6.10 14.88 9.41
CA GLY A 41 5.95 15.95 10.39
C GLY A 41 4.49 16.23 10.79
N LEU A 42 3.53 15.45 10.31
CA LEU A 42 2.09 15.66 10.51
C LEU A 42 1.47 14.63 11.47
N SER A 43 2.18 14.22 12.53
CA SER A 43 1.70 13.21 13.48
C SER A 43 0.32 13.51 14.07
N SER A 44 -0.07 14.79 14.15
CA SER A 44 -1.39 15.23 14.65
C SER A 44 -2.58 14.70 13.85
N ILE A 45 -2.39 14.33 12.56
CA ILE A 45 -3.47 13.77 11.74
C ILE A 45 -3.70 12.28 11.99
N SER A 46 -2.79 11.57 12.69
CA SER A 46 -2.82 10.12 12.83
C SER A 46 -4.15 9.59 13.36
N ASP A 47 -4.67 10.18 14.42
CA ASP A 47 -5.94 9.80 15.04
C ASP A 47 -7.14 9.97 14.09
N ILE A 48 -7.16 11.07 13.36
CA ILE A 48 -8.24 11.39 12.42
C ILE A 48 -8.18 10.42 11.22
N ASP A 49 -6.97 10.11 10.77
CA ASP A 49 -6.68 9.15 9.72
C ASP A 49 -7.21 7.76 10.07
N LEU A 50 -6.76 7.20 11.21
CA LEU A 50 -7.17 5.87 11.67
C LEU A 50 -8.68 5.76 11.92
N LYS A 51 -9.30 6.79 12.49
CA LYS A 51 -10.77 6.85 12.66
C LYS A 51 -11.50 6.90 11.31
N GLY A 52 -10.92 7.56 10.32
CA GLY A 52 -11.43 7.55 8.95
C GLY A 52 -11.39 6.16 8.33
N SER A 53 -10.26 5.47 8.46
CA SER A 53 -10.04 4.09 8.01
C SER A 53 -11.03 3.14 8.67
N GLN A 54 -11.24 3.24 9.98
CA GLN A 54 -12.22 2.41 10.70
C GLN A 54 -13.67 2.63 10.20
N ARG A 55 -14.07 3.88 9.98
CA ARG A 55 -15.41 4.16 9.42
C ARG A 55 -15.57 3.59 8.01
N PHE A 56 -14.55 3.72 7.18
CA PHE A 56 -14.58 3.15 5.85
C PHE A 56 -14.68 1.63 5.89
N LEU A 57 -13.86 0.94 6.65
CA LEU A 57 -13.91 -0.52 6.83
C LEU A 57 -15.30 -0.97 7.33
N ASN A 58 -15.85 -0.31 8.34
CA ASN A 58 -17.20 -0.62 8.85
C ASN A 58 -18.26 -0.53 7.75
N SER A 59 -18.10 0.41 6.83
CA SER A 59 -19.03 0.57 5.70
C SER A 59 -18.88 -0.51 4.63
N LEU A 60 -17.73 -1.19 4.55
CA LEU A 60 -17.52 -2.33 3.66
C LEU A 60 -18.24 -3.59 4.16
N TYR A 61 -18.34 -3.75 5.49
CA TYR A 61 -19.11 -4.85 6.10
C TYR A 61 -20.63 -4.71 5.95
N GLN A 62 -21.09 -3.59 5.42
CA GLN A 62 -22.53 -3.37 5.08
C GLN A 62 -22.83 -3.70 3.61
N LEU A 63 -21.84 -4.08 2.82
CA LEU A 63 -22.06 -4.53 1.44
C LEU A 63 -22.75 -5.90 1.43
N VAL A 64 -23.52 -6.17 0.38
CA VAL A 64 -24.19 -7.48 0.19
C VAL A 64 -23.16 -8.61 0.15
N GLU A 65 -22.03 -8.36 -0.50
CA GLU A 65 -20.85 -9.25 -0.50
C GLU A 65 -19.74 -8.61 0.31
N CYS A 66 -19.83 -8.71 1.63
CA CYS A 66 -18.81 -8.16 2.52
C CYS A 66 -17.59 -9.10 2.61
N PRO A 67 -16.38 -8.53 2.84
CA PRO A 67 -15.17 -9.33 3.06
C PRO A 67 -15.24 -10.08 4.39
N GLY A 68 -14.43 -11.14 4.53
CA GLY A 68 -14.18 -11.80 5.80
C GLY A 68 -13.42 -10.93 6.81
N LYS A 69 -13.15 -11.50 7.99
CA LYS A 69 -12.49 -10.81 9.12
C LYS A 69 -11.37 -11.63 9.76
N GLU A 70 -10.73 -12.50 8.99
CA GLU A 70 -9.72 -13.41 9.54
C GLU A 70 -8.30 -12.91 9.36
N ARG A 71 -7.96 -12.43 8.16
CA ARG A 71 -6.59 -12.04 7.85
C ARG A 71 -6.53 -10.79 6.97
N ALA A 72 -5.71 -9.85 7.38
CA ALA A 72 -5.41 -8.65 6.62
C ALA A 72 -3.92 -8.57 6.25
N LEU A 73 -3.60 -7.76 5.25
CA LEU A 73 -2.25 -7.33 4.89
C LEU A 73 -2.15 -5.81 5.06
N ASP A 74 -1.06 -5.34 5.66
CA ASP A 74 -0.62 -3.94 5.70
C ASP A 74 0.52 -3.78 4.68
N GLY A 75 0.24 -3.16 3.54
CA GLY A 75 1.21 -2.98 2.45
C GLY A 75 1.87 -1.61 2.51
N GLY A 76 3.21 -1.57 2.66
CA GLY A 76 3.95 -0.37 3.00
C GLY A 76 3.71 0.02 4.45
N ALA A 77 3.90 -0.95 5.34
CA ALA A 77 3.47 -0.85 6.73
C ALA A 77 4.27 0.18 7.57
N GLY A 78 5.47 0.56 7.11
CA GLY A 78 6.38 1.38 7.88
C GLY A 78 6.64 0.76 9.26
N ILE A 79 6.50 1.55 10.31
CA ILE A 79 6.63 1.10 11.71
C ILE A 79 5.37 0.40 12.26
N GLY A 80 4.45 -0.04 11.39
CA GLY A 80 3.22 -0.71 11.81
C GLY A 80 2.14 0.20 12.40
N ARG A 81 2.15 1.50 12.11
CA ARG A 81 1.19 2.48 12.64
C ARG A 81 -0.27 2.10 12.30
N VAL A 82 -0.54 1.72 11.06
CA VAL A 82 -1.88 1.33 10.59
C VAL A 82 -2.26 -0.02 11.19
N THR A 83 -1.33 -0.97 11.23
CA THR A 83 -1.52 -2.27 11.87
C THR A 83 -1.95 -2.11 13.33
N GLN A 84 -1.17 -1.40 14.17
CA GLN A 84 -1.45 -1.22 15.60
C GLN A 84 -2.72 -0.40 15.85
N GLY A 85 -2.84 0.71 15.15
CA GLY A 85 -3.92 1.68 15.37
C GLY A 85 -5.29 1.21 14.86
N PHE A 86 -5.33 0.31 13.89
CA PHE A 86 -6.53 0.01 13.14
C PHE A 86 -6.70 -1.47 12.77
N LEU A 87 -5.76 -2.11 12.04
CA LEU A 87 -6.02 -3.43 11.46
C LEU A 87 -6.14 -4.53 12.53
N MET A 88 -5.28 -4.55 13.54
CA MET A 88 -5.32 -5.54 14.63
C MET A 88 -6.58 -5.48 15.49
N LYS A 89 -7.30 -4.35 15.47
CA LYS A 89 -8.59 -4.23 16.16
C LYS A 89 -9.72 -4.92 15.38
N ASN A 90 -9.50 -5.27 14.13
CA ASN A 90 -10.50 -5.80 13.21
C ASN A 90 -10.17 -7.21 12.70
N PHE A 91 -8.88 -7.59 12.72
CA PHE A 91 -8.39 -8.85 12.18
C PHE A 91 -7.48 -9.54 13.19
N PRO A 92 -7.70 -10.83 13.49
CA PRO A 92 -6.84 -11.61 14.39
C PRO A 92 -5.43 -11.87 13.83
N VAL A 93 -5.27 -11.79 12.51
CA VAL A 93 -3.99 -11.97 11.83
C VAL A 93 -3.78 -10.81 10.87
N VAL A 94 -2.65 -10.11 11.00
CA VAL A 94 -2.26 -9.01 10.11
C VAL A 94 -0.82 -9.22 9.67
N ASP A 95 -0.60 -9.42 8.38
CA ASP A 95 0.75 -9.48 7.82
C ASP A 95 1.21 -8.07 7.43
N LEU A 96 2.50 -7.81 7.58
CA LEU A 96 3.12 -6.54 7.23
C LEU A 96 4.12 -6.73 6.09
N VAL A 97 4.07 -5.83 5.10
CA VAL A 97 5.05 -5.75 4.02
C VAL A 97 5.72 -4.38 4.09
N GLU A 98 7.03 -4.37 4.28
CA GLU A 98 7.82 -3.14 4.34
C GLU A 98 9.22 -3.39 3.76
N GLN A 99 9.66 -2.50 2.87
CA GLN A 99 10.97 -2.65 2.24
C GLN A 99 12.13 -2.20 3.16
N ASP A 100 11.88 -1.19 3.98
CA ASP A 100 12.89 -0.69 4.92
C ASP A 100 12.97 -1.60 6.15
N LYS A 101 14.16 -2.19 6.34
CA LYS A 101 14.39 -3.13 7.44
C LYS A 101 14.30 -2.47 8.82
N GLN A 102 14.74 -1.21 8.94
CA GLN A 102 14.68 -0.47 10.19
C GLN A 102 13.22 -0.23 10.62
N PHE A 103 12.36 0.15 9.67
CA PHE A 103 10.93 0.35 9.96
C PHE A 103 10.25 -0.96 10.32
N LEU A 104 10.55 -2.03 9.59
CA LEU A 104 9.98 -3.34 9.88
C LEU A 104 10.41 -3.87 11.24
N ASP A 105 11.68 -3.69 11.64
CA ASP A 105 12.17 -4.06 12.98
C ASP A 105 11.50 -3.26 14.09
N GLU A 106 11.20 -1.98 13.84
CA GLU A 106 10.48 -1.17 14.81
C GLU A 106 9.01 -1.60 14.92
N ALA A 107 8.38 -1.97 13.78
CA ALA A 107 7.04 -2.55 13.79
C ALA A 107 7.01 -3.87 14.58
N GLU A 108 7.97 -4.76 14.37
CA GLU A 108 8.08 -6.03 15.08
C GLU A 108 8.21 -5.83 16.59
N LYS A 109 9.12 -4.97 17.05
CA LYS A 109 9.27 -4.60 18.47
C LYS A 109 7.97 -4.03 19.08
N ALA A 110 7.31 -3.15 18.34
CA ALA A 110 6.09 -2.52 18.82
C ALA A 110 4.90 -3.50 18.90
N LEU A 111 4.90 -4.54 18.07
CA LEU A 111 3.86 -5.57 18.02
C LEU A 111 4.13 -6.75 18.94
N GLU A 112 5.36 -7.00 19.37
CA GLU A 112 5.75 -8.11 20.26
C GLU A 112 4.86 -8.21 21.51
N PRO A 113 4.55 -7.12 22.25
CA PRO A 113 3.72 -7.19 23.46
C PRO A 113 2.24 -7.49 23.17
N THR A 114 1.80 -7.42 21.93
CA THR A 114 0.38 -7.50 21.54
C THR A 114 -0.12 -8.89 21.21
N ASN A 115 0.75 -9.92 21.28
CA ASN A 115 0.46 -11.26 20.80
C ASN A 115 0.06 -11.28 19.30
N HIS A 116 0.71 -10.46 18.50
CA HIS A 116 0.53 -10.40 17.06
C HIS A 116 0.81 -11.76 16.41
N LYS A 117 0.00 -12.15 15.42
CA LYS A 117 0.05 -13.48 14.79
C LYS A 117 0.37 -13.44 13.28
N GLY A 118 0.64 -12.28 12.73
CA GLY A 118 0.97 -12.13 11.32
C GLY A 118 2.45 -12.34 11.02
N GLN A 119 2.79 -12.29 9.75
CA GLN A 119 4.15 -12.39 9.24
C GLN A 119 4.70 -11.01 8.88
N PHE A 120 6.02 -10.89 8.92
CA PHE A 120 6.74 -9.70 8.52
C PHE A 120 7.54 -9.99 7.25
N PHE A 121 7.25 -9.26 6.17
CA PHE A 121 7.91 -9.41 4.87
C PHE A 121 8.78 -8.20 4.59
N ASN A 122 10.11 -8.37 4.66
CA ASN A 122 11.05 -7.31 4.29
C ASN A 122 11.29 -7.30 2.78
N ILE A 123 10.37 -6.69 2.04
CA ILE A 123 10.39 -6.62 0.58
C ILE A 123 9.58 -5.43 0.08
N GLY A 124 10.00 -4.81 -1.01
CA GLY A 124 9.23 -3.75 -1.66
C GLY A 124 8.00 -4.28 -2.40
N LEU A 125 6.93 -3.46 -2.47
CA LEU A 125 5.67 -3.84 -3.09
C LEU A 125 5.82 -4.18 -4.58
N GLN A 126 6.79 -3.59 -5.29
CA GLN A 126 7.10 -3.91 -6.68
C GLN A 126 7.54 -5.37 -6.89
N LYS A 127 8.01 -6.03 -5.82
CA LYS A 127 8.48 -7.44 -5.86
C LYS A 127 7.59 -8.38 -5.04
N PHE A 128 6.79 -7.86 -4.12
CA PHE A 128 5.96 -8.67 -3.24
C PHE A 128 4.88 -9.42 -4.02
N THR A 129 4.75 -10.71 -3.73
CA THR A 129 3.68 -11.57 -4.25
C THR A 129 2.99 -12.24 -3.07
N PRO A 130 1.72 -11.92 -2.80
CA PRO A 130 0.97 -12.56 -1.73
C PRO A 130 0.70 -14.04 -2.05
N GLU A 131 0.59 -14.85 -1.02
CA GLU A 131 0.05 -16.21 -1.13
C GLU A 131 -1.40 -16.17 -1.64
N ALA A 132 -1.75 -17.12 -2.50
CA ALA A 132 -3.05 -17.13 -3.17
C ALA A 132 -4.22 -17.40 -2.20
N CYS A 133 -5.29 -16.62 -2.32
CA CYS A 133 -6.53 -16.80 -1.56
C CYS A 133 -6.37 -16.72 -0.04
N VAL A 134 -5.51 -15.86 0.46
CA VAL A 134 -5.19 -15.74 1.91
C VAL A 134 -5.90 -14.57 2.58
N TYR A 135 -6.06 -13.43 1.88
CA TYR A 135 -6.45 -12.18 2.53
C TYR A 135 -7.92 -11.84 2.34
N ASP A 136 -8.55 -11.46 3.44
CA ASP A 136 -9.89 -10.84 3.43
C ASP A 136 -9.80 -9.36 3.07
N ILE A 137 -8.77 -8.67 3.59
CA ILE A 137 -8.45 -7.28 3.28
C ILE A 137 -6.94 -7.14 3.04
N MET A 138 -6.56 -6.47 1.97
CA MET A 138 -5.23 -5.90 1.79
C MET A 138 -5.37 -4.38 1.90
N TRP A 139 -4.73 -3.76 2.88
CA TRP A 139 -4.74 -2.32 3.11
C TRP A 139 -3.41 -1.72 2.66
N VAL A 140 -3.46 -0.75 1.76
CA VAL A 140 -2.27 -0.11 1.19
C VAL A 140 -2.47 1.40 1.28
N GLN A 141 -1.62 2.07 2.07
CA GLN A 141 -1.82 3.47 2.41
C GLN A 141 -0.53 4.27 2.31
N TRP A 142 -0.56 5.36 1.52
CA TRP A 142 0.52 6.34 1.37
C TRP A 142 1.87 5.72 0.97
N VAL A 143 1.82 4.75 0.07
CA VAL A 143 3.02 4.06 -0.44
C VAL A 143 3.00 3.88 -1.95
N LEU A 144 1.82 3.99 -2.58
CA LEU A 144 1.70 3.73 -4.02
C LEU A 144 2.35 4.82 -4.88
N GLY A 145 2.64 5.99 -4.29
CA GLY A 145 3.46 7.02 -4.90
C GLY A 145 4.89 6.58 -5.21
N HIS A 146 5.40 5.56 -4.51
CA HIS A 146 6.72 4.98 -4.71
C HIS A 146 6.74 3.79 -5.70
N LEU A 147 5.70 3.61 -6.49
CA LEU A 147 5.63 2.63 -7.57
C LEU A 147 5.46 3.35 -8.92
N THR A 148 6.17 2.88 -9.95
CA THR A 148 5.87 3.28 -11.32
C THR A 148 4.47 2.80 -11.72
N ASP A 149 3.88 3.35 -12.78
CA ASP A 149 2.54 2.94 -13.21
C ASP A 149 2.50 1.45 -13.61
N ASP A 150 3.54 0.96 -14.26
CA ASP A 150 3.65 -0.44 -14.69
C ASP A 150 3.81 -1.39 -13.50
N ASP A 151 4.63 -1.03 -12.52
CA ASP A 151 4.77 -1.79 -11.28
C ASP A 151 3.51 -1.76 -10.42
N LEU A 152 2.79 -0.64 -10.42
CA LEU A 152 1.51 -0.51 -9.73
C LEU A 152 0.45 -1.43 -10.34
N ILE A 153 0.34 -1.48 -11.67
CA ILE A 153 -0.55 -2.43 -12.37
C ILE A 153 -0.14 -3.87 -12.02
N SER A 154 1.16 -4.18 -12.10
CA SER A 154 1.70 -5.51 -11.80
C SER A 154 1.43 -5.91 -10.35
N PHE A 155 1.59 -4.98 -9.39
CA PHE A 155 1.26 -5.19 -7.98
C PHE A 155 -0.24 -5.47 -7.79
N PHE A 156 -1.12 -4.71 -8.42
CA PHE A 156 -2.56 -4.95 -8.36
C PHE A 156 -2.96 -6.33 -8.90
N ILE A 157 -2.33 -6.77 -9.99
CA ILE A 157 -2.56 -8.12 -10.57
C ILE A 157 -2.14 -9.20 -9.56
N ARG A 158 -1.00 -9.04 -8.87
CA ARG A 158 -0.55 -9.97 -7.82
C ARG A 158 -1.49 -9.96 -6.61
N CYS A 159 -1.92 -8.78 -6.16
CA CYS A 159 -2.90 -8.65 -5.08
C CYS A 159 -4.21 -9.39 -5.40
N LYS A 160 -4.70 -9.30 -6.65
CA LYS A 160 -5.90 -10.03 -7.09
C LYS A 160 -5.83 -11.53 -6.78
N SER A 161 -4.66 -12.16 -6.96
CA SER A 161 -4.48 -13.57 -6.67
C SER A 161 -4.48 -13.87 -5.17
N GLY A 162 -4.01 -12.95 -4.34
CA GLY A 162 -3.93 -13.10 -2.89
C GLY A 162 -5.26 -12.91 -2.16
N LEU A 163 -6.26 -12.30 -2.81
CA LEU A 163 -7.56 -12.07 -2.20
C LEU A 163 -8.39 -13.36 -2.11
N LYS A 164 -9.03 -13.59 -0.96
CA LYS A 164 -10.08 -14.60 -0.81
C LYS A 164 -11.31 -14.23 -1.65
N PRO A 165 -12.24 -15.17 -1.91
CA PRO A 165 -13.56 -14.83 -2.43
C PRO A 165 -14.19 -13.73 -1.58
N LYS A 166 -14.66 -12.63 -2.22
CA LYS A 166 -15.15 -11.39 -1.59
C LYS A 166 -14.10 -10.55 -0.86
N GLY A 167 -12.82 -10.96 -0.88
CA GLY A 167 -11.73 -10.15 -0.36
C GLY A 167 -11.57 -8.84 -1.12
N LEU A 168 -11.07 -7.81 -0.46
CA LEU A 168 -10.92 -6.47 -1.02
C LEU A 168 -9.49 -5.97 -0.88
N LEU A 169 -9.01 -5.34 -1.95
CA LEU A 169 -7.86 -4.45 -1.88
C LEU A 169 -8.36 -3.04 -1.56
N VAL A 170 -7.85 -2.44 -0.51
CA VAL A 170 -8.19 -1.07 -0.10
C VAL A 170 -6.96 -0.19 -0.27
N LEU A 171 -7.11 0.86 -1.08
CA LEU A 171 -6.11 1.90 -1.25
C LEU A 171 -6.53 3.13 -0.45
N LYS A 172 -5.58 3.81 0.17
CA LYS A 172 -5.77 5.12 0.79
C LYS A 172 -4.62 6.05 0.40
N GLU A 173 -4.90 7.02 -0.46
CA GLU A 173 -3.86 7.82 -1.10
C GLU A 173 -4.23 9.30 -1.22
N ASN A 174 -3.17 10.12 -1.31
CA ASN A 174 -3.24 11.49 -1.74
C ASN A 174 -3.61 11.57 -3.21
N LEU A 175 -4.41 12.58 -3.58
CA LEU A 175 -4.77 12.85 -4.97
C LEU A 175 -4.45 14.29 -5.35
N THR A 176 -3.93 14.49 -6.55
CA THR A 176 -3.77 15.84 -7.10
C THR A 176 -5.14 16.43 -7.46
N SER A 177 -5.26 17.74 -7.31
CA SER A 177 -6.41 18.53 -7.78
C SER A 177 -6.20 19.13 -9.16
N SER A 178 -4.95 19.14 -9.64
CA SER A 178 -4.57 19.67 -10.96
C SER A 178 -5.07 18.82 -12.12
N GLY A 179 -5.35 17.54 -11.89
CA GLY A 179 -5.62 16.56 -12.93
C GLY A 179 -4.36 15.94 -13.55
N GLU A 180 -3.20 16.40 -13.17
CA GLU A 180 -1.89 15.94 -13.63
C GLU A 180 -1.17 15.14 -12.55
N VAL A 181 -0.17 14.36 -12.95
CA VAL A 181 0.75 13.69 -12.02
C VAL A 181 1.75 14.72 -11.49
N GLU A 182 1.90 14.78 -10.18
CA GLU A 182 2.87 15.64 -9.52
C GLU A 182 4.00 14.78 -8.95
N MET A 183 5.25 15.11 -9.36
CA MET A 183 6.46 14.41 -8.90
C MET A 183 7.07 15.16 -7.72
N ASP A 184 7.32 14.46 -6.61
CA ASP A 184 8.17 14.95 -5.54
C ASP A 184 9.58 14.39 -5.70
N SER A 185 10.53 15.26 -6.02
CA SER A 185 11.93 14.87 -6.16
C SER A 185 12.66 14.70 -4.83
N THR A 186 12.04 15.10 -3.71
CA THR A 186 12.62 14.99 -2.37
C THR A 186 12.65 13.54 -1.90
N ASP A 187 11.50 12.86 -2.06
CA ASP A 187 11.34 11.47 -1.62
C ASP A 187 11.20 10.48 -2.81
N SER A 188 11.35 10.98 -4.03
CA SER A 188 11.20 10.21 -5.26
C SER A 188 9.83 9.50 -5.32
N SER A 189 8.75 10.27 -5.16
CA SER A 189 7.38 9.79 -5.24
C SER A 189 6.55 10.55 -6.26
N VAL A 190 5.40 10.01 -6.61
CA VAL A 190 4.40 10.68 -7.45
C VAL A 190 3.03 10.71 -6.75
N THR A 191 2.39 11.87 -6.78
CA THR A 191 0.97 11.99 -6.45
C THR A 191 0.16 11.97 -7.74
N ARG A 192 -0.81 11.07 -7.81
CA ARG A 192 -1.62 10.83 -9.02
C ARG A 192 -2.99 11.49 -8.93
N PRO A 193 -3.55 11.95 -10.06
CA PRO A 193 -4.95 12.34 -10.10
C PRO A 193 -5.87 11.13 -9.99
N ARG A 194 -7.07 11.34 -9.46
CA ARG A 194 -8.09 10.30 -9.30
C ARG A 194 -8.35 9.50 -10.59
N ALA A 195 -8.43 10.20 -11.72
CA ALA A 195 -8.72 9.57 -13.01
C ALA A 195 -7.69 8.50 -13.39
N LEU A 196 -6.40 8.80 -13.18
CA LEU A 196 -5.30 7.88 -13.46
C LEU A 196 -5.35 6.67 -12.52
N ILE A 197 -5.59 6.86 -11.21
CA ILE A 197 -5.73 5.72 -10.27
C ILE A 197 -6.84 4.77 -10.73
N ILE A 198 -7.99 5.29 -11.12
CA ILE A 198 -9.11 4.47 -11.63
C ILE A 198 -8.72 3.73 -12.93
N GLU A 199 -7.97 4.38 -13.81
CA GLU A 199 -7.48 3.76 -15.05
C GLU A 199 -6.52 2.60 -14.77
N LEU A 200 -5.54 2.78 -13.87
CA LEU A 200 -4.57 1.75 -13.48
C LEU A 200 -5.25 0.54 -12.81
N ILE A 201 -6.24 0.79 -11.96
CA ILE A 201 -7.08 -0.25 -11.36
C ILE A 201 -7.79 -1.07 -12.46
N LYS A 202 -8.38 -0.42 -13.45
CA LYS A 202 -9.06 -1.09 -14.57
C LYS A 202 -8.09 -1.90 -15.43
N LYS A 203 -6.90 -1.36 -15.73
CA LYS A 203 -5.86 -2.06 -16.48
C LYS A 203 -5.42 -3.37 -15.77
N ALA A 204 -5.46 -3.41 -14.46
CA ALA A 204 -5.18 -4.62 -13.67
C ALA A 204 -6.35 -5.63 -13.64
N GLY A 205 -7.47 -5.37 -14.32
CA GLY A 205 -8.66 -6.22 -14.27
C GLY A 205 -9.38 -6.19 -12.92
N LEU A 206 -9.37 -5.01 -12.29
CA LEU A 206 -10.04 -4.73 -11.03
C LEU A 206 -11.08 -3.62 -11.22
N ARG A 207 -12.01 -3.53 -10.28
CA ARG A 207 -13.03 -2.46 -10.24
C ARG A 207 -13.16 -1.85 -8.86
N VAL A 208 -13.43 -0.56 -8.81
CA VAL A 208 -13.80 0.13 -7.56
C VAL A 208 -15.26 -0.18 -7.24
N ILE A 209 -15.50 -0.69 -6.05
CA ILE A 209 -16.86 -0.98 -5.55
C ILE A 209 -17.34 0.06 -4.55
N LYS A 210 -16.41 0.75 -3.91
CA LYS A 210 -16.70 1.85 -3.00
C LYS A 210 -15.54 2.84 -2.97
N GLU A 211 -15.88 4.11 -2.89
CA GLU A 211 -14.92 5.22 -2.76
C GLU A 211 -15.41 6.18 -1.69
N GLN A 212 -14.48 6.74 -0.90
CA GLN A 212 -14.81 7.72 0.13
C GLN A 212 -13.65 8.69 0.36
N LYS A 213 -13.95 9.98 0.44
CA LYS A 213 -12.99 11.00 0.85
C LYS A 213 -12.74 10.94 2.35
N GLN A 214 -11.47 11.03 2.76
CA GLN A 214 -11.10 11.25 4.15
C GLN A 214 -11.65 12.58 4.64
N GLN A 215 -12.35 12.54 5.77
CA GLN A 215 -12.96 13.74 6.36
C GLN A 215 -12.06 14.34 7.44
N ARG A 216 -12.21 15.64 7.65
CA ARG A 216 -11.58 16.41 8.75
C ARG A 216 -10.06 16.53 8.65
N PHE A 217 -9.48 16.36 7.47
CA PHE A 217 -8.08 16.72 7.24
C PHE A 217 -7.95 18.24 7.07
N PRO A 218 -6.79 18.82 7.42
CA PRO A 218 -6.47 20.20 7.11
C PRO A 218 -6.66 20.52 5.62
N HIS A 219 -7.14 21.72 5.29
CA HIS A 219 -7.48 22.09 3.92
C HIS A 219 -6.25 22.29 3.03
N GLU A 220 -5.10 22.49 3.65
CA GLU A 220 -3.81 22.72 3.00
C GLU A 220 -3.19 21.43 2.46
N LEU A 221 -3.68 20.26 2.91
CA LEU A 221 -3.19 18.95 2.46
C LEU A 221 -3.92 18.50 1.20
N TYR A 222 -3.25 17.63 0.45
CA TYR A 222 -3.89 16.91 -0.65
C TYR A 222 -5.21 16.27 -0.21
N GLU A 223 -6.14 16.14 -1.15
CA GLU A 223 -7.33 15.34 -0.92
C GLU A 223 -6.93 13.87 -0.76
N VAL A 224 -7.32 13.26 0.36
CA VAL A 224 -7.10 11.83 0.60
C VAL A 224 -8.38 11.07 0.32
N ARG A 225 -8.28 9.99 -0.47
CA ARG A 225 -9.41 9.07 -0.72
C ARG A 225 -9.06 7.63 -0.42
N MET A 226 -10.08 6.91 -0.03
CA MET A 226 -10.07 5.46 0.14
C MET A 226 -10.86 4.82 -1.00
N PHE A 227 -10.30 3.77 -1.60
CA PHE A 227 -10.92 2.98 -2.65
C PHE A 227 -10.97 1.52 -2.22
N ALA A 228 -12.15 0.93 -2.18
CA ALA A 228 -12.30 -0.52 -2.04
C ALA A 228 -12.44 -1.13 -3.43
N ILE A 229 -11.60 -2.11 -3.72
CA ILE A 229 -11.37 -2.65 -5.05
C ILE A 229 -11.50 -4.16 -5.00
N GLN A 230 -12.11 -4.75 -6.03
CA GLN A 230 -12.23 -6.19 -6.17
C GLN A 230 -11.96 -6.63 -7.62
N PRO A 231 -11.71 -7.91 -7.86
CA PRO A 231 -11.68 -8.48 -9.20
C PRO A 231 -12.98 -8.21 -9.98
N VAL A 232 -12.85 -8.04 -11.30
CA VAL A 232 -13.99 -7.93 -12.23
C VAL A 232 -14.59 -9.30 -12.46
#